data_20afc2d36dc1f3e4f6bd506b76be06ac
#
_entry.id   20afc2d36dc1f3e4f6bd506b76be06ac
#
_cell.length_a   1.000
_cell.length_b   1.000
_cell.length_c   1.000
_cell.angle_alpha   90.00
_cell.angle_beta   90.00
_cell.angle_gamma   90.00
#
_symmetry.space_group_name_H-M   'P 1'
#
loop_
_entity.id
_entity.type
_entity.pdbx_description
1 polymer ?
#
loop_
_entity_poly.entity_id
_entity_poly.type
_entity_poly.pdbx_seq_one_letter_code
_entity_poly.pdbx_strand_id
1 'polypeptide(L)'
;MKIFFSPKTQSHSPKTFISRGHVIQSPERAERANILRTAAENAGHTVTEIFSEHYHSALDIHDEAYIGFLKNGWQQWSILEGSSEEIIPNVHPGRNMHANPSAIVSAAGYYQADTACPIGAETWEGAKASANTVIAAASNLFDRHQNNEHENFVYSLCRPPGHHAYADQAGGFCFLNNCAIAANFFLKQGFPR
;
A
#
# COMPACT_ATOMS: atom_id res chain seq x y z
N MET A 1 -20.64 -12.04 -5.14
CA MET A 1 -19.28 -11.51 -5.50
C MET A 1 -18.26 -12.11 -4.56
N LYS A 2 -17.09 -12.46 -5.09
CA LYS A 2 -15.95 -12.93 -4.30
C LYS A 2 -15.09 -11.75 -3.87
N ILE A 3 -14.70 -11.70 -2.59
CA ILE A 3 -13.91 -10.65 -1.98
C ILE A 3 -12.62 -11.26 -1.45
N PHE A 4 -11.49 -10.60 -1.73
CA PHE A 4 -10.17 -10.99 -1.26
C PHE A 4 -9.71 -10.05 -0.16
N PHE A 5 -9.16 -10.59 0.91
CA PHE A 5 -8.71 -9.85 2.08
C PHE A 5 -7.48 -10.52 2.70
N SER A 6 -6.51 -9.76 3.17
CA SER A 6 -5.44 -10.29 4.00
C SER A 6 -5.51 -9.71 5.42
N PRO A 7 -5.58 -10.57 6.46
CA PRO A 7 -5.54 -10.10 7.86
C PRO A 7 -4.27 -9.32 8.21
N LYS A 8 -3.16 -9.60 7.54
CA LYS A 8 -1.88 -8.87 7.72
C LYS A 8 -1.97 -7.39 7.35
N THR A 9 -2.96 -6.96 6.57
CA THR A 9 -3.19 -5.53 6.27
C THR A 9 -3.53 -4.72 7.52
N GLN A 10 -3.99 -5.37 8.59
CA GLN A 10 -4.33 -4.71 9.85
C GLN A 10 -3.10 -4.29 10.67
N SER A 11 -1.92 -4.85 10.40
CA SER A 11 -0.68 -4.44 11.05
C SER A 11 -0.30 -2.99 10.74
N HIS A 12 -0.63 -2.50 9.53
CA HIS A 12 -0.51 -1.08 9.21
C HIS A 12 -1.56 -0.28 9.98
N SER A 13 -1.13 0.46 11.00
CA SER A 13 -2.03 1.23 11.87
C SER A 13 -1.43 2.62 12.15
N PRO A 14 -1.48 3.53 11.18
CA PRO A 14 -0.93 4.88 11.36
C PRO A 14 -1.70 5.63 12.45
N LYS A 15 -0.96 6.33 13.31
CA LYS A 15 -1.51 7.08 14.43
C LYS A 15 -1.74 8.55 14.07
N THR A 16 -0.85 9.09 13.24
CA THR A 16 -0.73 10.52 13.00
C THR A 16 -1.26 10.90 11.63
N PHE A 17 -1.98 12.00 11.57
CA PHE A 17 -2.36 12.68 10.34
C PHE A 17 -2.21 14.19 10.53
N ILE A 18 -1.56 14.86 9.58
CA ILE A 18 -1.43 16.32 9.61
C ILE A 18 -2.48 16.93 8.68
N SER A 19 -3.39 17.69 9.26
CA SER A 19 -4.44 18.38 8.52
C SER A 19 -4.47 19.85 8.87
N ARG A 20 -4.28 20.71 7.87
CA ARG A 20 -4.34 22.19 8.03
C ARG A 20 -3.41 22.70 9.15
N GLY A 21 -2.23 22.09 9.31
CA GLY A 21 -1.27 22.43 10.36
C GLY A 21 -1.54 21.80 11.73
N HIS A 22 -2.62 21.06 11.89
CA HIS A 22 -2.95 20.36 13.14
C HIS A 22 -2.58 18.88 13.04
N VAL A 23 -1.97 18.36 14.09
CA VAL A 23 -1.76 16.92 14.27
C VAL A 23 -3.04 16.32 14.86
N ILE A 24 -3.63 15.38 14.14
CA ILE A 24 -4.85 14.67 14.54
C ILE A 24 -4.65 13.16 14.41
N GLN A 25 -5.56 12.38 14.93
CA GLN A 25 -5.57 10.93 14.74
C GLN A 25 -5.78 10.58 13.25
N SER A 26 -5.00 9.62 12.76
CA SER A 26 -5.16 9.16 11.39
C SER A 26 -6.57 8.63 11.11
N PRO A 27 -7.22 9.06 10.02
CA PRO A 27 -8.48 8.48 9.60
C PRO A 27 -8.29 7.09 8.96
N GLU A 28 -7.07 6.74 8.53
CA GLU A 28 -6.73 5.43 7.98
C GLU A 28 -6.39 4.46 9.12
N ARG A 29 -7.40 3.81 9.69
CA ARG A 29 -7.29 2.93 10.85
C ARG A 29 -7.56 1.48 10.49
N ALA A 30 -6.96 0.55 11.24
CA ALA A 30 -7.12 -0.90 11.02
C ALA A 30 -8.59 -1.36 11.08
N GLU A 31 -9.41 -0.74 11.92
CA GLU A 31 -10.84 -1.05 12.06
C GLU A 31 -11.62 -0.90 10.77
N ARG A 32 -11.18 -0.02 9.85
CA ARG A 32 -11.83 0.16 8.54
C ARG A 32 -11.92 -1.15 7.75
N ALA A 33 -10.87 -1.96 7.79
CA ALA A 33 -10.88 -3.27 7.12
C ALA A 33 -11.92 -4.21 7.71
N ASN A 34 -12.04 -4.26 9.04
CA ASN A 34 -13.04 -5.09 9.73
C ASN A 34 -14.46 -4.64 9.43
N ILE A 35 -14.71 -3.32 9.46
CA ILE A 35 -16.03 -2.75 9.14
C ILE A 35 -16.45 -3.14 7.72
N LEU A 36 -15.56 -2.96 6.74
CA LEU A 36 -15.85 -3.29 5.33
C LEU A 36 -16.01 -4.79 5.13
N ARG A 37 -15.17 -5.61 5.75
CA ARG A 37 -15.28 -7.07 5.73
C ARG A 37 -16.63 -7.53 6.28
N THR A 38 -16.99 -7.09 7.48
CA THR A 38 -18.26 -7.46 8.13
C THR A 38 -19.45 -7.01 7.30
N ALA A 39 -19.42 -5.80 6.73
CA ALA A 39 -20.48 -5.31 5.87
C ALA A 39 -20.64 -6.19 4.61
N ALA A 40 -19.54 -6.65 4.03
CA ALA A 40 -19.53 -7.52 2.87
C ALA A 40 -20.12 -8.92 3.20
N GLU A 41 -19.71 -9.49 4.32
CA GLU A 41 -20.22 -10.78 4.82
C GLU A 41 -21.73 -10.71 5.11
N ASN A 42 -22.19 -9.62 5.77
CA ASN A 42 -23.62 -9.38 6.04
C ASN A 42 -24.44 -9.17 4.78
N ALA A 43 -23.82 -8.66 3.71
CA ALA A 43 -24.45 -8.54 2.38
C ALA A 43 -24.44 -9.86 1.58
N GLY A 44 -24.03 -10.98 2.17
CA GLY A 44 -24.01 -12.30 1.56
C GLY A 44 -22.84 -12.52 0.59
N HIS A 45 -21.77 -11.74 0.69
CA HIS A 45 -20.57 -11.92 -0.12
C HIS A 45 -19.58 -12.90 0.52
N THR A 46 -18.85 -13.64 -0.32
CA THR A 46 -17.83 -14.58 0.15
C THR A 46 -16.50 -13.88 0.31
N VAL A 47 -15.97 -13.82 1.54
CA VAL A 47 -14.64 -13.30 1.82
C VAL A 47 -13.63 -14.45 1.84
N THR A 48 -12.57 -14.31 1.03
CA THR A 48 -11.43 -15.25 0.97
C THR A 48 -10.22 -14.60 1.59
N GLU A 49 -9.69 -15.20 2.63
CA GLU A 49 -8.47 -14.70 3.29
C GLU A 49 -7.22 -15.12 2.52
N ILE A 50 -6.27 -14.18 2.37
CA ILE A 50 -5.02 -14.37 1.64
C ILE A 50 -3.85 -14.33 2.62
N PHE A 51 -3.05 -15.39 2.60
CA PHE A 51 -1.83 -15.54 3.41
C PHE A 51 -0.58 -15.72 2.53
N SER A 52 -0.75 -15.93 1.22
CA SER A 52 0.33 -16.15 0.27
C SER A 52 1.15 -14.89 0.00
N GLU A 53 2.43 -15.09 -0.33
CA GLU A 53 3.35 -14.00 -0.64
C GLU A 53 3.69 -14.02 -2.14
N HIS A 54 3.01 -13.19 -2.92
CA HIS A 54 3.22 -13.03 -4.37
C HIS A 54 3.64 -11.61 -4.77
N TYR A 55 4.02 -10.77 -3.79
CA TYR A 55 4.30 -9.35 -3.97
C TYR A 55 5.47 -9.04 -4.92
N HIS A 56 6.29 -10.02 -5.28
CA HIS A 56 7.44 -9.78 -6.17
C HIS A 56 7.04 -9.13 -7.49
N SER A 57 5.87 -9.46 -8.03
CA SER A 57 5.35 -8.80 -9.23
C SER A 57 4.93 -7.34 -9.00
N ALA A 58 4.74 -6.93 -7.74
CA ALA A 58 4.48 -5.55 -7.39
C ALA A 58 5.73 -4.67 -7.54
N LEU A 59 6.93 -5.26 -7.43
CA LEU A 59 8.19 -4.53 -7.52
C LEU A 59 8.50 -4.04 -8.94
N ASP A 60 7.88 -4.65 -9.95
CA ASP A 60 8.14 -4.30 -11.36
C ASP A 60 7.62 -2.91 -11.76
N ILE A 61 6.76 -2.31 -10.96
CA ILE A 61 6.18 -0.98 -11.22
C ILE A 61 6.72 0.10 -10.30
N HIS A 62 7.53 -0.28 -9.32
CA HIS A 62 8.13 0.65 -8.35
C HIS A 62 9.65 0.68 -8.47
N ASP A 63 10.23 1.84 -8.18
CA ASP A 63 11.67 2.03 -8.13
C ASP A 63 12.30 1.20 -6.99
N GLU A 64 13.42 0.56 -7.27
CA GLU A 64 14.11 -0.31 -6.30
C GLU A 64 14.56 0.45 -5.05
N ALA A 65 15.05 1.68 -5.21
CA ALA A 65 15.49 2.50 -4.09
C ALA A 65 14.31 2.92 -3.20
N TYR A 66 13.16 3.22 -3.81
CA TYR A 66 11.91 3.48 -3.09
C TYR A 66 11.45 2.26 -2.30
N ILE A 67 11.47 1.08 -2.90
CA ILE A 67 11.14 -0.18 -2.19
C ILE A 67 12.14 -0.42 -1.05
N GLY A 68 13.40 -0.14 -1.25
CA GLY A 68 14.44 -0.18 -0.21
C GLY A 68 14.12 0.75 0.97
N PHE A 69 13.66 1.96 0.68
CA PHE A 69 13.20 2.91 1.70
C PHE A 69 11.98 2.39 2.47
N LEU A 70 10.95 1.87 1.79
CA LEU A 70 9.77 1.30 2.47
C LEU A 70 10.13 0.13 3.40
N LYS A 71 11.07 -0.71 3.00
CA LYS A 71 11.52 -1.88 3.78
C LYS A 71 12.33 -1.51 5.02
N ASN A 72 13.23 -0.54 4.89
CA ASN A 72 14.29 -0.32 5.87
C ASN A 72 14.21 1.06 6.54
N GLY A 73 13.39 1.96 6.02
CA GLY A 73 13.34 3.37 6.46
C GLY A 73 12.95 3.51 7.92
N TRP A 74 11.94 2.75 8.37
CA TRP A 74 11.50 2.84 9.75
C TRP A 74 12.60 2.40 10.74
N GLN A 75 13.35 1.36 10.46
CA GLN A 75 14.47 0.91 11.31
C GLN A 75 15.55 1.97 11.41
N GLN A 76 15.89 2.64 10.29
CA GLN A 76 16.85 3.73 10.27
C GLN A 76 16.34 4.98 11.01
N TRP A 77 15.04 5.25 10.90
CA TRP A 77 14.37 6.35 11.59
C TRP A 77 14.32 6.14 13.09
N SER A 78 13.92 4.95 13.53
CA SER A 78 13.68 4.63 14.95
C SER A 78 14.93 4.69 15.84
N ILE A 79 16.14 4.66 15.27
CA ILE A 79 17.40 4.78 16.01
C ILE A 79 17.89 6.24 16.12
N LEU A 80 17.23 7.19 15.45
CA LEU A 80 17.60 8.60 15.57
C LEU A 80 17.15 9.17 16.91
N GLU A 81 18.01 9.89 17.57
CA GLU A 81 17.67 10.59 18.81
C GLU A 81 16.55 11.61 18.57
N GLY A 82 15.49 11.54 19.36
CA GLY A 82 14.32 12.43 19.25
C GLY A 82 13.39 12.14 18.08
N SER A 83 13.55 11.01 17.36
CA SER A 83 12.62 10.62 16.29
C SER A 83 11.23 10.29 16.84
N SER A 84 10.21 10.57 16.03
CA SER A 84 8.82 10.16 16.28
C SER A 84 8.62 8.65 16.05
N GLU A 85 7.50 8.10 16.54
CA GLU A 85 7.14 6.70 16.32
C GLU A 85 6.86 6.36 14.85
N GLU A 86 6.58 7.37 14.02
CA GLU A 86 6.29 7.24 12.59
C GLU A 86 7.18 8.20 11.81
N ILE A 87 7.63 7.78 10.63
CA ILE A 87 8.31 8.67 9.68
C ILE A 87 7.29 9.63 9.11
N ILE A 88 7.45 10.91 9.44
CA ILE A 88 6.68 12.00 8.87
C ILE A 88 7.69 13.07 8.44
N PRO A 89 7.79 13.36 7.14
CA PRO A 89 8.75 14.33 6.66
C PRO A 89 8.36 15.74 7.10
N ASN A 90 9.34 16.53 7.47
CA ASN A 90 9.19 17.97 7.75
C ASN A 90 9.56 18.84 6.56
N VAL A 91 10.14 18.26 5.51
CA VAL A 91 10.49 18.93 4.26
C VAL A 91 10.33 17.96 3.10
N HIS A 92 9.77 18.45 2.00
CA HIS A 92 9.70 17.74 0.73
C HIS A 92 10.64 18.40 -0.27
N PRO A 93 11.41 17.65 -1.08
CA PRO A 93 12.29 18.22 -2.09
C PRO A 93 11.49 19.06 -3.10
N GLY A 94 11.84 20.30 -3.24
CA GLY A 94 11.34 21.13 -4.30
C GLY A 94 12.22 21.04 -5.56
N ARG A 95 11.82 21.72 -6.62
CA ARG A 95 12.55 21.79 -7.91
C ARG A 95 14.01 22.24 -7.82
N ASN A 96 14.43 22.78 -6.70
CA ASN A 96 15.81 23.22 -6.45
C ASN A 96 16.63 22.21 -5.63
N MET A 97 16.07 21.02 -5.33
CA MET A 97 16.69 19.97 -4.54
C MET A 97 16.81 18.71 -5.42
N HIS A 98 18.00 18.45 -5.95
CA HIS A 98 18.22 17.42 -6.97
C HIS A 98 19.04 16.21 -6.53
N ALA A 99 19.56 16.21 -5.30
CA ALA A 99 20.40 15.13 -4.82
C ALA A 99 19.56 13.96 -4.30
N ASN A 100 19.93 12.72 -4.65
CA ASN A 100 19.42 11.53 -4.00
C ASN A 100 19.81 11.57 -2.52
N PRO A 101 18.86 11.39 -1.61
CA PRO A 101 19.13 11.50 -0.18
C PRO A 101 19.91 10.26 0.31
N SER A 102 20.99 10.51 1.06
CA SER A 102 21.73 9.46 1.76
C SER A 102 21.30 9.29 3.22
N ALA A 103 20.70 10.33 3.82
CA ALA A 103 20.23 10.31 5.19
C ALA A 103 18.72 10.06 5.25
N ILE A 104 18.29 9.28 6.25
CA ILE A 104 16.86 8.90 6.41
C ILE A 104 15.94 10.12 6.55
N VAL A 105 16.37 11.20 7.20
CA VAL A 105 15.57 12.44 7.33
C VAL A 105 15.28 13.07 5.97
N SER A 106 16.28 13.08 5.07
CA SER A 106 16.11 13.57 3.70
C SER A 106 15.31 12.60 2.84
N ALA A 107 15.55 11.29 3.02
CA ALA A 107 14.82 10.23 2.32
C ALA A 107 13.32 10.24 2.64
N ALA A 108 12.97 10.58 3.88
CA ALA A 108 11.57 10.70 4.29
C ALA A 108 10.79 11.65 3.37
N GLY A 109 11.27 12.86 3.13
CA GLY A 109 10.60 13.82 2.25
C GLY A 109 10.78 13.54 0.76
N TYR A 110 11.82 12.80 0.38
CA TYR A 110 12.07 12.42 -1.01
C TYR A 110 11.11 11.32 -1.49
N TYR A 111 10.85 10.33 -0.63
CA TYR A 111 9.99 9.17 -0.95
C TYR A 111 8.55 9.30 -0.45
N GLN A 112 8.19 10.37 0.24
CA GLN A 112 6.81 10.67 0.64
C GLN A 112 6.39 12.01 0.03
N ALA A 113 5.35 11.99 -0.81
CA ALA A 113 4.87 13.19 -1.51
C ALA A 113 4.09 14.15 -0.59
N ASP A 114 3.58 13.63 0.52
CA ASP A 114 2.79 14.39 1.50
C ASP A 114 2.95 13.82 2.92
N THR A 115 2.28 14.42 3.88
CA THR A 115 2.26 13.99 5.28
C THR A 115 1.09 13.04 5.62
N ALA A 116 0.35 12.57 4.62
CA ALA A 116 -0.79 11.69 4.81
C ALA A 116 -0.42 10.19 4.78
N CYS A 117 0.85 9.88 4.55
CA CYS A 117 1.35 8.51 4.50
C CYS A 117 2.47 8.26 5.54
N PRO A 118 2.20 8.40 6.86
CA PRO A 118 3.19 8.12 7.88
C PRO A 118 3.61 6.66 7.84
N ILE A 119 4.93 6.40 8.02
CA ILE A 119 5.50 5.06 7.97
C ILE A 119 5.88 4.61 9.37
N GLY A 120 5.20 3.61 9.88
CA GLY A 120 5.52 2.92 11.13
C GLY A 120 6.20 1.57 10.91
N ALA A 121 6.50 0.88 12.00
CA ALA A 121 7.18 -0.42 12.01
C ALA A 121 6.58 -1.45 11.05
N GLU A 122 5.27 -1.53 11.01
CA GLU A 122 4.52 -2.56 10.28
C GLU A 122 3.97 -2.06 8.93
N THR A 123 4.30 -0.84 8.52
CA THR A 123 3.75 -0.26 7.28
C THR A 123 4.14 -1.06 6.04
N TRP A 124 5.40 -1.51 5.95
CA TRP A 124 5.85 -2.35 4.85
C TRP A 124 5.07 -3.67 4.77
N GLU A 125 4.89 -4.36 5.90
CA GLU A 125 4.15 -5.63 5.94
C GLU A 125 2.68 -5.45 5.55
N GLY A 126 2.04 -4.38 6.01
CA GLY A 126 0.68 -4.03 5.60
C GLY A 126 0.55 -3.70 4.11
N ALA A 127 1.48 -2.91 3.56
CA ALA A 127 1.51 -2.57 2.14
C ALA A 127 1.74 -3.80 1.25
N LYS A 128 2.69 -4.66 1.64
CA LYS A 128 2.96 -5.94 0.99
C LYS A 128 1.74 -6.86 1.01
N ALA A 129 1.05 -6.96 2.15
CA ALA A 129 -0.16 -7.75 2.28
C ALA A 129 -1.30 -7.23 1.38
N SER A 130 -1.42 -5.90 1.24
CA SER A 130 -2.36 -5.26 0.32
C SER A 130 -2.05 -5.61 -1.14
N ALA A 131 -0.78 -5.55 -1.55
CA ALA A 131 -0.33 -5.96 -2.88
C ALA A 131 -0.60 -7.44 -3.16
N ASN A 132 -0.33 -8.33 -2.18
CA ASN A 132 -0.66 -9.75 -2.31
C ASN A 132 -2.17 -9.98 -2.51
N THR A 133 -3.00 -9.20 -1.82
CA THR A 133 -4.46 -9.30 -1.93
C THR A 133 -4.93 -8.95 -3.35
N VAL A 134 -4.41 -7.88 -3.94
CA VAL A 134 -4.81 -7.50 -5.30
C VAL A 134 -4.30 -8.49 -6.35
N ILE A 135 -3.09 -9.04 -6.18
CA ILE A 135 -2.56 -10.06 -7.10
C ILE A 135 -3.42 -11.33 -7.05
N ALA A 136 -3.80 -11.78 -5.85
CA ALA A 136 -4.69 -12.95 -5.70
C ALA A 136 -6.07 -12.72 -6.32
N ALA A 137 -6.62 -11.52 -6.18
CA ALA A 137 -7.89 -11.15 -6.81
C ALA A 137 -7.76 -11.12 -8.34
N ALA A 138 -6.70 -10.52 -8.87
CA ALA A 138 -6.43 -10.47 -10.31
C ALA A 138 -6.22 -11.86 -10.91
N SER A 139 -5.45 -12.73 -10.23
CA SER A 139 -5.26 -14.12 -10.65
C SER A 139 -6.58 -14.89 -10.70
N ASN A 140 -7.41 -14.78 -9.67
CA ASN A 140 -8.72 -15.43 -9.67
C ASN A 140 -9.62 -14.93 -10.80
N LEU A 141 -9.62 -13.62 -11.09
CA LEU A 141 -10.40 -13.07 -12.19
C LEU A 141 -9.89 -13.57 -13.55
N PHE A 142 -8.57 -13.67 -13.71
CA PHE A 142 -7.93 -14.23 -14.91
C PHE A 142 -8.34 -15.69 -15.14
N ASP A 143 -8.23 -16.55 -14.10
CA ASP A 143 -8.57 -17.97 -14.18
C ASP A 143 -10.06 -18.17 -14.57
N ARG A 144 -10.94 -17.37 -14.00
CA ARG A 144 -12.38 -17.38 -14.31
C ARG A 144 -12.66 -16.95 -15.76
N HIS A 145 -11.96 -15.94 -16.24
CA HIS A 145 -12.04 -15.53 -17.64
C HIS A 145 -11.60 -16.67 -18.59
N GLN A 146 -10.49 -17.35 -18.29
CA GLN A 146 -10.02 -18.50 -19.09
C GLN A 146 -11.03 -19.66 -19.08
N ASN A 147 -11.76 -19.85 -17.99
CA ASN A 147 -12.76 -20.89 -17.83
C ASN A 147 -14.15 -20.50 -18.36
N ASN A 148 -14.30 -19.32 -19.00
CA ASN A 148 -15.57 -18.78 -19.48
C ASN A 148 -16.66 -18.68 -18.40
N GLU A 149 -16.29 -18.40 -17.15
CA GLU A 149 -17.24 -18.19 -16.07
C GLU A 149 -17.99 -16.86 -16.25
N HIS A 150 -19.28 -16.85 -15.89
CA HIS A 150 -20.14 -15.66 -16.11
C HIS A 150 -19.90 -14.50 -15.14
N GLU A 151 -19.31 -14.75 -13.97
CA GLU A 151 -19.04 -13.71 -12.98
C GLU A 151 -17.69 -13.04 -13.26
N ASN A 152 -17.71 -11.83 -13.85
CA ASN A 152 -16.56 -11.14 -14.41
C ASN A 152 -15.98 -10.04 -13.48
N PHE A 153 -16.27 -10.09 -12.19
CA PHE A 153 -15.75 -9.13 -11.24
C PHE A 153 -15.44 -9.77 -9.89
N VAL A 154 -14.43 -9.22 -9.25
CA VAL A 154 -14.00 -9.54 -7.88
C VAL A 154 -13.72 -8.24 -7.14
N TYR A 155 -13.72 -8.27 -5.83
CA TYR A 155 -13.34 -7.13 -5.01
C TYR A 155 -12.08 -7.46 -4.20
N SER A 156 -11.07 -6.60 -4.28
CA SER A 156 -9.88 -6.67 -3.44
C SER A 156 -9.98 -5.64 -2.32
N LEU A 157 -10.16 -6.09 -1.09
CA LEU A 157 -10.20 -5.23 0.08
C LEU A 157 -8.77 -4.88 0.48
N CYS A 158 -8.19 -3.93 -0.26
CA CYS A 158 -6.82 -3.45 -0.09
C CYS A 158 -6.74 -2.36 0.97
N ARG A 159 -5.93 -2.59 2.00
CA ARG A 159 -5.54 -1.62 3.00
C ARG A 159 -4.08 -1.86 3.42
N PRO A 160 -3.19 -0.84 3.32
CA PRO A 160 -3.40 0.49 2.76
C PRO A 160 -3.90 0.47 1.32
N PRO A 161 -4.55 1.58 0.85
CA PRO A 161 -4.96 1.72 -0.54
C PRO A 161 -3.75 1.85 -1.47
N GLY A 162 -3.91 2.21 -2.75
CA GLY A 162 -2.77 2.19 -3.66
C GLY A 162 -2.78 3.28 -4.74
N HIS A 163 -3.92 3.90 -4.99
CA HIS A 163 -4.15 4.73 -6.18
C HIS A 163 -3.40 6.08 -6.19
N HIS A 164 -2.87 6.53 -5.05
CA HIS A 164 -2.03 7.73 -4.95
C HIS A 164 -0.53 7.45 -5.01
N ALA A 165 -0.08 6.19 -4.86
CA ALA A 165 1.33 5.88 -4.91
C ALA A 165 1.89 6.06 -6.34
N TYR A 166 3.04 6.74 -6.44
CA TYR A 166 3.84 6.85 -7.66
C TYR A 166 4.82 5.68 -7.77
N ALA A 167 5.58 5.64 -8.85
CA ALA A 167 6.62 4.63 -9.01
C ALA A 167 7.69 4.71 -7.90
N ASP A 168 7.94 5.90 -7.41
CA ASP A 168 9.02 6.26 -6.49
C ASP A 168 8.59 7.05 -5.25
N GLN A 169 7.28 7.23 -5.01
CA GLN A 169 6.78 8.00 -3.86
C GLN A 169 5.49 7.44 -3.28
N ALA A 170 5.40 7.43 -1.94
CA ALA A 170 4.16 7.27 -1.19
C ALA A 170 3.39 8.60 -1.11
N GLY A 171 2.07 8.54 -0.97
CA GLY A 171 1.21 9.70 -0.77
C GLY A 171 -0.23 9.30 -0.54
N GLY A 172 -1.05 10.16 0.07
CA GLY A 172 -2.48 9.94 0.22
C GLY A 172 -2.85 8.59 0.84
N PHE A 173 -2.20 8.17 1.89
CA PHE A 173 -2.33 6.85 2.55
C PHE A 173 -1.81 5.65 1.74
N CYS A 174 -1.21 5.86 0.57
CA CYS A 174 -0.79 4.81 -0.36
C CYS A 174 0.72 4.63 -0.37
N PHE A 175 1.18 3.37 -0.43
CA PHE A 175 2.59 3.00 -0.48
C PHE A 175 2.93 2.20 -1.74
N LEU A 176 2.16 1.16 -2.06
CA LEU A 176 2.28 0.41 -3.31
C LEU A 176 1.03 0.65 -4.16
N ASN A 177 1.21 0.85 -5.47
CA ASN A 177 0.08 1.16 -6.35
C ASN A 177 -0.68 -0.11 -6.76
N ASN A 178 -1.66 -0.50 -5.95
CA ASN A 178 -2.44 -1.72 -6.15
C ASN A 178 -3.16 -1.75 -7.51
N CYS A 179 -3.60 -0.61 -8.03
CA CYS A 179 -4.24 -0.55 -9.35
C CYS A 179 -3.24 -0.84 -10.47
N ALA A 180 -2.05 -0.23 -10.41
CA ALA A 180 -1.00 -0.47 -11.40
C ALA A 180 -0.44 -1.90 -11.31
N ILE A 181 -0.36 -2.47 -10.09
CA ILE A 181 0.02 -3.87 -9.86
C ILE A 181 -0.97 -4.82 -10.55
N ALA A 182 -2.28 -4.60 -10.38
CA ALA A 182 -3.29 -5.40 -11.05
C ALA A 182 -3.23 -5.26 -12.58
N ALA A 183 -3.07 -4.04 -13.09
CA ALA A 183 -2.94 -3.78 -14.52
C ALA A 183 -1.69 -4.49 -15.11
N ASN A 184 -0.54 -4.38 -14.43
CA ASN A 184 0.69 -5.06 -14.84
C ASN A 184 0.56 -6.58 -14.82
N PHE A 185 -0.17 -7.14 -13.84
CA PHE A 185 -0.48 -8.56 -13.83
C PHE A 185 -1.21 -8.97 -15.12
N PHE A 186 -2.27 -8.29 -15.52
CA PHE A 186 -3.02 -8.62 -16.74
C PHE A 186 -2.20 -8.41 -18.02
N LEU A 187 -1.38 -7.37 -18.09
CA LEU A 187 -0.47 -7.15 -19.23
C LEU A 187 0.51 -8.33 -19.40
N LYS A 188 1.06 -8.87 -18.30
CA LYS A 188 1.93 -10.03 -18.33
C LYS A 188 1.21 -11.32 -18.74
N GLN A 189 -0.11 -11.39 -18.56
CA GLN A 189 -0.95 -12.48 -19.04
C GLN A 189 -1.39 -12.31 -20.52
N GLY A 190 -0.91 -11.27 -21.21
CA GLY A 190 -1.19 -11.03 -22.63
C GLY A 190 -2.47 -10.25 -22.91
N PHE A 191 -3.09 -9.65 -21.92
CA PHE A 191 -4.21 -8.73 -22.16
C PHE A 191 -3.72 -7.46 -22.88
N PRO A 192 -4.49 -6.96 -23.87
CA PRO A 192 -4.13 -5.74 -24.58
C PRO A 192 -4.21 -4.50 -23.65
N ARG A 193 -3.44 -3.49 -24.01
CA ARG A 193 -3.48 -2.15 -23.37
C ARG A 193 -4.75 -1.41 -23.69
#